data_0c2c8c39013a84af2199e52e1621d281
#
_entry.id   0c2c8c39013a84af2199e52e1621d281
#
_cell.length_a   1.000
_cell.length_b   1.000
_cell.length_c   1.000
_cell.angle_alpha   90.00
_cell.angle_beta   90.00
_cell.angle_gamma   90.00
#
_symmetry.space_group_name_H-M   'P 1'
#
loop_
_entity.id
_entity.type
_entity.pdbx_description
1 polymer ?
#
loop_
_entity_poly.entity_id
_entity_poly.type
_entity_poly.pdbx_seq_one_letter_code
_entity_poly.pdbx_strand_id
1 'polypeptide(L)'
;GSALLVVRGWAPGPGDAPPLPSGRVSVEGVLQQGEGGGAPWNPDTREIGSVRIPALTNELPYDLYSGFAISTDAQLTGGLAAAQTPDPSVSWTVGLKNLAYTLQWWVFGAFSVFMWWRMCRERVDDRLLADAAS
;
A
#
# COMPACT_ATOMS: atom_id res chain seq x y z
N GLY A 1 -26.29 -6.44 3.60
CA GLY A 1 -25.27 -7.20 4.33
C GLY A 1 -23.89 -6.89 3.81
N SER A 2 -22.87 -7.10 4.62
CA SER A 2 -21.48 -6.84 4.25
C SER A 2 -20.89 -8.01 3.46
N ALA A 3 -20.05 -7.73 2.46
CA ALA A 3 -19.41 -8.73 1.61
C ALA A 3 -17.89 -8.50 1.55
N LEU A 4 -17.15 -9.59 1.51
CA LEU A 4 -15.72 -9.59 1.30
C LEU A 4 -15.43 -10.27 -0.04
N LEU A 5 -14.64 -9.62 -0.88
CA LEU A 5 -14.17 -10.22 -2.12
C LEU A 5 -13.10 -11.27 -1.81
N VAL A 6 -13.20 -12.41 -2.49
CA VAL A 6 -12.24 -13.52 -2.33
C VAL A 6 -11.68 -13.92 -3.69
N VAL A 7 -10.37 -13.79 -3.84
CA VAL A 7 -9.63 -14.31 -5.00
C VAL A 7 -9.40 -15.79 -4.77
N ARG A 8 -10.02 -16.63 -5.60
CA ARG A 8 -9.95 -18.10 -5.47
C ARG A 8 -8.70 -18.70 -6.09
N GLY A 9 -8.16 -18.08 -7.11
CA GLY A 9 -7.02 -18.59 -7.85
C GLY A 9 -6.90 -17.96 -9.22
N TRP A 10 -6.03 -18.51 -10.04
CA TRP A 10 -5.76 -18.06 -11.40
C TRP A 10 -6.17 -19.13 -12.42
N ALA A 11 -6.76 -18.67 -13.53
CA ALA A 11 -7.11 -19.51 -14.68
C ALA A 11 -6.57 -18.86 -15.97
N PRO A 12 -6.21 -19.66 -17.00
CA PRO A 12 -5.74 -19.13 -18.29
C PRO A 12 -6.79 -18.31 -19.03
N GLY A 13 -8.06 -18.58 -18.80
CA GLY A 13 -9.18 -17.87 -19.40
C GLY A 13 -10.43 -17.89 -18.54
N PRO A 14 -11.38 -16.98 -18.78
CA PRO A 14 -12.60 -16.87 -17.97
C PRO A 14 -13.50 -18.12 -18.05
N GLY A 15 -13.39 -18.89 -19.15
CA GLY A 15 -14.15 -20.16 -19.33
C GLY A 15 -13.57 -21.33 -18.55
N ASP A 16 -12.33 -21.24 -18.11
CA ASP A 16 -11.63 -22.32 -17.39
C ASP A 16 -11.86 -22.28 -15.88
N ALA A 17 -12.58 -21.28 -15.39
CA ALA A 17 -12.89 -21.14 -13.98
C ALA A 17 -13.95 -22.19 -13.56
N PRO A 18 -13.66 -23.00 -12.53
CA PRO A 18 -14.64 -23.97 -12.01
C PRO A 18 -15.83 -23.25 -11.37
N PRO A 19 -17.00 -23.90 -11.35
CA PRO A 19 -18.20 -23.33 -10.75
C PRO A 19 -17.96 -22.93 -9.29
N LEU A 20 -18.74 -21.95 -8.83
CA LEU A 20 -18.70 -21.52 -7.45
C LEU A 20 -19.26 -22.63 -6.53
N PRO A 21 -18.64 -22.87 -5.40
CA PRO A 21 -19.20 -23.78 -4.40
C PRO A 21 -20.55 -23.24 -3.91
N SER A 22 -21.52 -24.12 -3.73
CA SER A 22 -22.83 -23.79 -3.21
C SER A 22 -22.89 -23.92 -1.69
N GLY A 23 -23.63 -23.05 -1.04
CA GLY A 23 -23.87 -23.13 0.40
C GLY A 23 -22.83 -22.34 1.22
N ARG A 24 -22.73 -22.69 2.49
CA ARG A 24 -21.79 -22.05 3.41
C ARG A 24 -20.41 -22.71 3.28
N VAL A 25 -19.41 -21.91 3.01
CA VAL A 25 -18.01 -22.34 2.92
C VAL A 25 -17.16 -21.58 3.93
N SER A 26 -16.16 -22.26 4.47
CA SER A 26 -15.14 -21.62 5.27
C SER A 26 -13.96 -21.26 4.38
N VAL A 27 -13.45 -20.05 4.48
CA VAL A 27 -12.35 -19.56 3.65
C VAL A 27 -11.16 -19.27 4.53
N GLU A 28 -10.06 -19.94 4.24
CA GLU A 28 -8.75 -19.60 4.78
C GLU A 28 -7.96 -18.83 3.72
N GLY A 29 -7.38 -17.69 4.08
CA GLY A 29 -6.68 -16.86 3.13
C GLY A 29 -5.96 -15.67 3.75
N VAL A 30 -5.21 -14.96 2.91
CA VAL A 30 -4.46 -13.77 3.29
C VAL A 30 -5.25 -12.52 2.89
N LEU A 31 -5.49 -11.64 3.87
CA LEU A 31 -6.17 -10.37 3.62
C LEU A 31 -5.21 -9.38 2.96
N GLN A 32 -5.68 -8.76 1.88
CA GLN A 32 -4.95 -7.74 1.12
C GLN A 32 -5.77 -6.45 1.05
N GLN A 33 -5.06 -5.33 0.92
CA GLN A 33 -5.70 -4.04 0.65
C GLN A 33 -6.15 -3.97 -0.81
N GLY A 34 -7.21 -3.19 -1.08
CA GLY A 34 -7.66 -2.94 -2.46
C GLY A 34 -6.55 -2.35 -3.31
N GLU A 35 -6.50 -2.78 -4.55
CA GLU A 35 -5.52 -2.34 -5.54
C GLU A 35 -5.88 -0.99 -6.14
N GLY A 36 -4.89 -0.30 -6.73
CA GLY A 36 -5.06 0.92 -7.50
C GLY A 36 -4.78 0.69 -8.99
N GLY A 37 -5.46 1.44 -9.86
CA GLY A 37 -5.26 1.34 -11.32
C GLY A 37 -6.10 0.23 -11.97
N GLY A 38 -5.72 -0.17 -13.19
CA GLY A 38 -6.44 -1.18 -13.99
C GLY A 38 -7.70 -0.68 -14.69
N ALA A 39 -8.25 -1.52 -15.56
CA ALA A 39 -9.50 -1.26 -16.27
C ALA A 39 -10.70 -1.21 -15.29
N PRO A 40 -11.73 -0.38 -15.56
CA PRO A 40 -12.93 -0.34 -14.75
C PRO A 40 -13.72 -1.66 -14.85
N TRP A 41 -14.66 -1.83 -13.94
CA TRP A 41 -15.61 -2.92 -13.98
C TRP A 41 -16.41 -2.94 -15.30
N ASN A 42 -16.43 -4.09 -15.95
CA ASN A 42 -17.29 -4.34 -17.12
C ASN A 42 -18.44 -5.25 -16.70
N PRO A 43 -19.70 -4.77 -16.67
CA PRO A 43 -20.83 -5.56 -16.24
C PRO A 43 -21.19 -6.68 -17.23
N ASP A 44 -20.87 -6.53 -18.51
CA ASP A 44 -21.21 -7.51 -19.55
C ASP A 44 -20.33 -8.76 -19.46
N THR A 45 -19.02 -8.56 -19.25
CA THR A 45 -18.04 -9.65 -19.13
C THR A 45 -17.81 -10.08 -17.68
N ARG A 46 -18.25 -9.26 -16.71
CA ARG A 46 -17.99 -9.41 -15.28
C ARG A 46 -16.50 -9.41 -14.96
N GLU A 47 -15.75 -8.59 -15.67
CA GLU A 47 -14.31 -8.48 -15.55
C GLU A 47 -13.92 -7.14 -14.95
N ILE A 48 -12.83 -7.14 -14.23
CA ILE A 48 -12.19 -5.96 -13.67
C ILE A 48 -10.68 -6.08 -13.83
N GLY A 49 -10.01 -5.00 -14.20
CA GLY A 49 -8.56 -5.02 -14.43
C GLY A 49 -7.73 -5.06 -13.15
N SER A 50 -8.32 -4.71 -12.02
CA SER A 50 -7.68 -4.80 -10.69
C SER A 50 -8.76 -4.78 -9.60
N VAL A 51 -8.45 -5.30 -8.40
CA VAL A 51 -9.40 -5.36 -7.28
C VAL A 51 -9.53 -3.99 -6.61
N ARG A 52 -10.23 -3.07 -7.29
CA ARG A 52 -10.52 -1.72 -6.81
C ARG A 52 -11.84 -1.68 -6.06
N ILE A 53 -11.78 -1.77 -4.75
CA ILE A 53 -12.99 -1.78 -3.91
C ILE A 53 -13.90 -0.56 -4.16
N PRO A 54 -13.39 0.69 -4.23
CA PRO A 54 -14.25 1.86 -4.48
C PRO A 54 -14.98 1.82 -5.82
N ALA A 55 -14.42 1.18 -6.84
CA ALA A 55 -15.07 1.04 -8.13
C ALA A 55 -16.22 0.02 -8.11
N LEU A 56 -16.13 -1.00 -7.25
CA LEU A 56 -17.13 -2.04 -7.10
C LEU A 56 -18.27 -1.67 -6.13
N THR A 57 -18.04 -0.74 -5.22
CA THR A 57 -19.02 -0.34 -4.20
C THR A 57 -20.30 0.23 -4.82
N ASN A 58 -20.20 0.90 -5.98
CA ASN A 58 -21.34 1.48 -6.66
C ASN A 58 -22.04 0.46 -7.60
N GLU A 59 -21.38 -0.63 -7.95
CA GLU A 59 -21.87 -1.63 -8.92
C GLU A 59 -22.52 -2.83 -8.24
N LEU A 60 -22.15 -3.09 -7.00
CA LEU A 60 -22.63 -4.24 -6.25
C LEU A 60 -23.63 -3.80 -5.15
N PRO A 61 -24.72 -4.55 -4.95
CA PRO A 61 -25.75 -4.22 -3.96
C PRO A 61 -25.36 -4.60 -2.52
N TYR A 62 -24.09 -4.61 -2.19
CA TYR A 62 -23.53 -5.01 -0.90
C TYR A 62 -22.56 -3.97 -0.35
N ASP A 63 -22.50 -3.85 0.95
CA ASP A 63 -21.45 -3.10 1.63
C ASP A 63 -20.15 -3.87 1.56
N LEU A 64 -19.18 -3.39 0.78
CA LEU A 64 -17.90 -4.06 0.60
C LEU A 64 -16.91 -3.67 1.70
N TYR A 65 -16.20 -4.66 2.22
CA TYR A 65 -15.01 -4.39 3.04
C TYR A 65 -13.93 -3.71 2.19
N SER A 66 -13.12 -2.86 2.81
CA SER A 66 -12.04 -2.10 2.15
C SER A 66 -10.84 -2.93 1.68
N GLY A 67 -10.92 -4.24 1.79
CA GLY A 67 -9.89 -5.20 1.38
C GLY A 67 -10.50 -6.41 0.70
N PHE A 68 -9.65 -7.31 0.24
CA PHE A 68 -10.02 -8.60 -0.31
C PHE A 68 -9.14 -9.71 0.27
N ALA A 69 -9.59 -10.94 0.21
CA ALA A 69 -8.83 -12.09 0.64
C ALA A 69 -8.32 -12.89 -0.57
N ILE A 70 -7.10 -13.38 -0.48
CA ILE A 70 -6.57 -14.39 -1.41
C ILE A 70 -6.67 -15.74 -0.72
N SER A 71 -7.46 -16.64 -1.28
CA SER A 71 -7.63 -17.99 -0.72
C SER A 71 -6.34 -18.79 -0.80
N THR A 72 -5.97 -19.39 0.30
CA THR A 72 -4.90 -20.39 0.38
C THR A 72 -5.46 -21.83 0.44
N ASP A 73 -6.77 -21.96 0.48
CA ASP A 73 -7.47 -23.23 0.61
C ASP A 73 -7.61 -23.93 -0.77
N ALA A 74 -7.01 -25.10 -0.88
CA ALA A 74 -7.08 -25.94 -2.07
C ALA A 74 -8.51 -26.38 -2.45
N GLN A 75 -9.42 -26.47 -1.49
CA GLN A 75 -10.81 -26.86 -1.74
C GLN A 75 -11.60 -25.74 -2.45
N LEU A 76 -11.31 -24.49 -2.13
CA LEU A 76 -11.92 -23.33 -2.75
C LEU A 76 -11.35 -23.02 -4.15
N THR A 77 -10.11 -23.37 -4.39
CA THR A 77 -9.49 -23.20 -5.70
C THR A 77 -10.16 -24.07 -6.77
N GLY A 78 -10.70 -25.24 -6.39
CA GLY A 78 -11.40 -26.13 -7.34
C GLY A 78 -10.54 -26.57 -8.52
N GLY A 79 -9.21 -26.62 -8.33
CA GLY A 79 -8.24 -26.92 -9.40
C GLY A 79 -7.63 -25.70 -10.08
N LEU A 80 -7.98 -24.47 -9.68
CA LEU A 80 -7.29 -23.25 -10.12
C LEU A 80 -5.83 -23.24 -9.60
N ALA A 81 -4.93 -22.68 -10.37
CA ALA A 81 -3.59 -22.40 -9.87
C ALA A 81 -3.67 -21.39 -8.72
N ALA A 82 -2.79 -21.55 -7.73
CA ALA A 82 -2.74 -20.62 -6.61
C ALA A 82 -2.50 -19.19 -7.09
N ALA A 83 -3.33 -18.25 -6.64
CA ALA A 83 -3.06 -16.85 -6.89
C ALA A 83 -1.78 -16.46 -6.15
N GLN A 84 -0.91 -15.71 -6.83
CA GLN A 84 0.31 -15.23 -6.21
C GLN A 84 -0.08 -14.22 -5.13
N THR A 85 0.17 -14.58 -3.88
CA THR A 85 0.15 -13.60 -2.79
C THR A 85 1.38 -12.71 -2.97
N PRO A 86 1.21 -11.37 -3.00
CA PRO A 86 2.36 -10.49 -2.92
C PRO A 86 3.17 -10.87 -1.68
N ASP A 87 4.43 -11.15 -1.89
CA ASP A 87 5.33 -11.48 -0.78
C ASP A 87 5.27 -10.32 0.23
N PRO A 88 4.95 -10.54 1.51
CA PRO A 88 4.93 -9.48 2.52
C PRO A 88 6.34 -8.96 2.82
N SER A 89 7.32 -9.32 2.01
CA SER A 89 8.64 -8.71 2.06
C SER A 89 8.44 -7.20 1.90
N VAL A 90 8.43 -6.53 3.04
CA VAL A 90 8.59 -5.07 3.10
C VAL A 90 9.78 -4.76 2.20
N SER A 91 9.49 -4.24 1.01
CA SER A 91 10.54 -3.94 0.04
C SER A 91 11.57 -3.10 0.79
N TRP A 92 12.76 -3.63 0.96
CA TRP A 92 13.83 -2.96 1.71
C TRP A 92 14.09 -1.56 1.14
N THR A 93 13.68 -1.32 -0.12
CA THR A 93 13.65 -0.02 -0.78
C THR A 93 12.72 0.98 -0.10
N VAL A 94 11.60 0.53 0.51
CA VAL A 94 10.71 1.39 1.31
C VAL A 94 11.40 1.77 2.61
N GLY A 95 12.07 0.82 3.26
CA GLY A 95 12.89 1.08 4.45
C GLY A 95 14.02 2.07 4.15
N LEU A 96 14.69 1.91 3.01
CA LEU A 96 15.77 2.79 2.58
C LEU A 96 15.27 4.22 2.29
N LYS A 97 14.11 4.37 1.67
CA LYS A 97 13.48 5.68 1.45
C LYS A 97 13.16 6.37 2.78
N ASN A 98 12.57 5.65 3.73
CA ASN A 98 12.26 6.21 5.05
C ASN A 98 13.52 6.61 5.80
N LEU A 99 14.58 5.80 5.71
CA LEU A 99 15.87 6.13 6.31
C LEU A 99 16.49 7.38 5.66
N ALA A 100 16.44 7.50 4.33
CA ALA A 100 16.93 8.66 3.60
C ALA A 100 16.18 9.94 3.99
N TYR A 101 14.86 9.89 4.14
CA TYR A 101 14.07 11.02 4.64
C TYR A 101 14.43 11.40 6.08
N THR A 102 14.61 10.43 6.95
CA THR A 102 15.03 10.68 8.34
C THR A 102 16.40 11.36 8.36
N LEU A 103 17.36 10.86 7.59
CA LEU A 103 18.71 11.43 7.48
C LEU A 103 18.67 12.86 6.94
N GLN A 104 17.83 13.12 5.95
CA GLN A 104 17.64 14.47 5.38
C GLN A 104 17.21 15.49 6.45
N TRP A 105 16.27 15.14 7.33
CA TRP A 105 15.83 16.01 8.42
C TRP A 105 16.95 16.28 9.44
N TRP A 106 17.76 15.27 9.73
CA TRP A 106 18.93 15.43 10.61
C TRP A 106 19.95 16.39 10.01
N VAL A 107 20.21 16.28 8.70
CA VAL A 107 21.12 17.21 7.99
C VAL A 107 20.61 18.63 8.05
N PHE A 108 19.32 18.86 7.81
CA PHE A 108 18.74 20.21 7.95
C PHE A 108 18.77 20.74 9.36
N GLY A 109 18.51 19.91 10.36
CA GLY A 109 18.63 20.28 11.76
C GLY A 109 20.06 20.69 12.12
N ALA A 110 21.04 19.88 11.74
CA ALA A 110 22.44 20.17 11.97
C ALA A 110 22.89 21.46 11.28
N PHE A 111 22.45 21.67 10.04
CA PHE A 111 22.74 22.91 9.29
C PHE A 111 22.13 24.14 9.96
N SER A 112 20.90 24.03 10.44
CA SER A 112 20.23 25.14 11.15
C SER A 112 20.98 25.51 12.45
N VAL A 113 21.40 24.53 13.23
CA VAL A 113 22.20 24.73 14.44
C VAL A 113 23.55 25.34 14.11
N PHE A 114 24.20 24.85 13.05
CA PHE A 114 25.49 25.41 12.59
C PHE A 114 25.34 26.88 12.17
N MET A 115 24.34 27.23 11.39
CA MET A 115 24.08 28.60 10.97
C MET A 115 23.76 29.50 12.15
N TRP A 116 22.95 29.03 13.10
CA TRP A 116 22.66 29.76 14.32
C TRP A 116 23.94 30.03 15.15
N TRP A 117 24.77 29.01 15.34
CA TRP A 117 26.03 29.13 16.05
C TRP A 117 26.98 30.13 15.37
N ARG A 118 27.09 30.05 14.04
CA ARG A 118 27.89 30.97 13.24
C ARG A 118 27.42 32.44 13.41
N MET A 119 26.12 32.67 13.29
CA MET A 119 25.54 34.00 13.48
C MET A 119 25.79 34.57 14.91
N CYS A 120 25.67 33.72 15.91
CA CYS A 120 25.98 34.12 17.28
C CYS A 120 27.45 34.51 17.44
N ARG A 121 28.36 33.77 16.84
CA ARG A 121 29.80 34.04 16.88
C ARG A 121 30.15 35.35 16.17
N GLU A 122 29.62 35.57 14.98
CA GLU A 122 29.83 36.83 14.24
C GLU A 122 29.37 38.06 15.06
N ARG A 123 28.23 37.97 15.74
CA ARG A 123 27.73 39.04 16.61
C ARG A 123 28.62 39.31 17.86
N VAL A 124 29.24 38.27 18.38
CA VAL A 124 30.18 38.44 19.53
C VAL A 124 31.46 39.12 19.05
N ASP A 125 31.98 38.69 17.89
CA ASP A 125 33.19 39.28 17.31
C ASP A 125 32.98 40.77 16.97
N ASP A 126 31.84 41.12 16.36
CA ASP A 126 31.49 42.53 16.07
C ASP A 126 31.38 43.40 17.30
N ARG A 127 30.85 42.88 18.41
CA ARG A 127 30.80 43.61 19.69
C ARG A 127 32.17 43.83 20.28
N LEU A 128 33.03 42.82 20.25
CA LEU A 128 34.39 42.93 20.75
C LEU A 128 35.24 43.96 19.97
N LEU A 129 35.02 44.02 18.65
CA LEU A 129 35.66 45.00 17.79
C LEU A 129 35.14 46.43 18.04
N ALA A 130 33.84 46.59 18.29
CA ALA A 130 33.26 47.88 18.63
C ALA A 130 33.74 48.42 19.99
N ASP A 131 33.86 47.54 20.98
CA ASP A 131 34.35 47.90 22.31
C ASP A 131 35.85 48.24 22.30
N ALA A 132 36.64 47.61 21.41
CA ALA A 132 38.07 47.90 21.27
C ALA A 132 38.37 49.22 20.51
N ALA A 133 37.37 49.71 19.73
CA ALA A 133 37.47 50.96 18.96
C ALA A 133 36.99 52.20 19.73
N SER A 134 36.38 52.01 20.89
CA SER A 134 35.88 53.08 21.76
C SER A 134 36.88 53.42 22.88
#